data_1bb100bac2a1f4a6ed45cc7b063422e1
#
_entry.id   1bb100bac2a1f4a6ed45cc7b063422e1
#
_cell.length_a   1.000
_cell.length_b   1.000
_cell.length_c   1.000
_cell.angle_alpha   90.00
_cell.angle_beta   90.00
_cell.angle_gamma   90.00
#
_symmetry.space_group_name_H-M   'P 1'
#
loop_
_entity.id
_entity.type
_entity.pdbx_description
1 polymer ?
#
loop_
_entity_poly.entity_id
_entity_poly.type
_entity_poly.pdbx_seq_one_letter_code
_entity_poly.pdbx_strand_id
1 'polypeptide(L)'
;VLKNDDGVLLTLRFRAFDDGVAFRYEWEVPDLDSLTVTDELTEFRFAEDGVSWSIPGNFNTYELLYRELPVSAVENANTPFTFRVDGTYGSIHEAALYDFPEMNLYRTDSLAFKAELAPLPDGIKARIPSKFMTAWRTIQVGDKAVDLINSSLILNLNEPSKIADTSWIKPQKYIGVWWGLHLGTHTWTMGPRHGATTENALRHIDFAVANNIQGVLFEGWNEGWEKWGKTQHFDSVTPYA
;
A
#
# COMPACT_ATOMS: atom_id res chain seq x y z
N VAL A 1 -14.92 23.62 -7.88
CA VAL A 1 -15.81 23.43 -6.72
C VAL A 1 -17.18 23.06 -7.23
N LEU A 2 -17.74 22.00 -6.70
CA LEU A 2 -19.10 21.54 -6.98
C LEU A 2 -19.94 21.77 -5.72
N LYS A 3 -21.21 22.05 -5.90
CA LYS A 3 -22.16 22.27 -4.81
C LYS A 3 -23.39 21.40 -5.07
N ASN A 4 -23.83 20.65 -4.05
CA ASN A 4 -25.07 19.89 -4.12
C ASN A 4 -26.28 20.77 -3.66
N ASP A 5 -27.49 20.20 -3.76
CA ASP A 5 -28.73 20.90 -3.40
C ASP A 5 -28.79 21.28 -1.89
N ASP A 6 -28.11 20.51 -1.02
CA ASP A 6 -28.04 20.78 0.41
C ASP A 6 -26.94 21.81 0.77
N GLY A 7 -26.24 22.35 -0.22
CA GLY A 7 -25.22 23.34 -0.04
C GLY A 7 -23.83 22.82 0.31
N VAL A 8 -23.64 21.49 0.34
CA VAL A 8 -22.32 20.88 0.57
C VAL A 8 -21.38 21.20 -0.60
N LEU A 9 -20.20 21.66 -0.27
CA LEU A 9 -19.16 21.99 -1.26
C LEU A 9 -18.17 20.83 -1.37
N LEU A 10 -18.01 20.32 -2.58
CA LEU A 10 -16.96 19.38 -2.97
C LEU A 10 -15.96 20.09 -3.86
N THR A 11 -14.71 20.09 -3.45
CA THR A 11 -13.60 20.61 -4.27
C THR A 11 -12.86 19.46 -4.91
N LEU A 12 -12.75 19.45 -6.24
CA LEU A 12 -11.79 18.63 -6.96
C LEU A 12 -10.52 19.45 -7.12
N ARG A 13 -9.43 18.93 -6.57
CA ARG A 13 -8.11 19.53 -6.71
C ARG A 13 -7.26 18.73 -7.66
N PHE A 14 -6.69 19.38 -8.65
CA PHE A 14 -5.77 18.79 -9.61
C PHE A 14 -4.37 19.34 -9.41
N ARG A 15 -3.35 18.50 -9.63
CA ARG A 15 -1.96 18.88 -9.80
C ARG A 15 -1.41 18.20 -11.04
N ALA A 16 -0.65 18.94 -11.84
CA ALA A 16 0.04 18.43 -13.03
C ALA A 16 1.54 18.65 -12.86
N PHE A 17 2.31 17.67 -13.28
CA PHE A 17 3.77 17.63 -13.27
C PHE A 17 4.25 17.09 -14.61
N ASP A 18 5.55 17.20 -14.89
CA ASP A 18 6.12 16.69 -16.15
C ASP A 18 6.00 15.17 -16.28
N ASP A 19 5.87 14.46 -15.16
CA ASP A 19 5.80 13.00 -15.06
C ASP A 19 4.40 12.47 -14.71
N GLY A 20 3.36 13.33 -14.76
CA GLY A 20 2.00 12.86 -14.54
C GLY A 20 1.02 13.88 -13.98
N VAL A 21 -0.16 13.40 -13.66
CA VAL A 21 -1.25 14.20 -13.09
C VAL A 21 -1.85 13.49 -11.88
N ALA A 22 -2.36 14.28 -10.96
CA ALA A 22 -3.10 13.75 -9.81
C ALA A 22 -4.32 14.62 -9.51
N PHE A 23 -5.32 13.99 -8.91
CA PHE A 23 -6.48 14.69 -8.36
C PHE A 23 -6.92 14.06 -7.05
N ARG A 24 -7.62 14.85 -6.22
CA ARG A 24 -8.25 14.38 -5.01
C ARG A 24 -9.54 15.15 -4.73
N TYR A 25 -10.33 14.60 -3.83
CA TYR A 25 -11.54 15.22 -3.32
C TYR A 25 -11.24 15.89 -1.99
N GLU A 26 -11.77 17.11 -1.82
CA GLU A 26 -11.70 17.88 -0.58
C GLU A 26 -13.08 18.40 -0.27
N TRP A 27 -13.52 18.28 0.96
CA TRP A 27 -14.79 18.84 1.42
C TRP A 27 -14.72 19.33 2.85
N GLU A 28 -15.66 20.17 3.15
CA GLU A 28 -16.00 20.63 4.49
C GLU A 28 -17.52 20.74 4.58
N VAL A 29 -18.13 19.99 5.49
CA VAL A 29 -19.57 19.98 5.71
C VAL A 29 -19.83 20.62 7.06
N PRO A 30 -20.31 21.88 7.11
CA PRO A 30 -20.67 22.53 8.36
C PRO A 30 -21.72 21.72 9.13
N ASP A 31 -21.71 21.86 10.44
CA ASP A 31 -22.73 21.31 11.38
C ASP A 31 -22.76 19.75 11.45
N LEU A 32 -21.75 19.06 10.90
CA LEU A 32 -21.54 17.64 11.08
C LEU A 32 -20.17 17.38 11.70
N ASP A 33 -20.09 16.40 12.59
CA ASP A 33 -18.80 15.96 13.17
C ASP A 33 -18.06 14.97 12.27
N SER A 34 -18.81 14.12 11.60
CA SER A 34 -18.27 13.04 10.76
C SER A 34 -19.15 12.73 9.56
N LEU A 35 -18.52 12.11 8.56
CA LEU A 35 -19.17 11.61 7.35
C LEU A 35 -18.89 10.13 7.17
N THR A 36 -19.83 9.44 6.54
CA THR A 36 -19.69 8.06 6.12
C THR A 36 -19.51 8.00 4.60
N VAL A 37 -18.39 7.43 4.16
CA VAL A 37 -18.13 7.15 2.75
C VAL A 37 -18.58 5.73 2.47
N THR A 38 -19.56 5.60 1.60
CA THR A 38 -20.11 4.29 1.19
C THR A 38 -19.50 3.79 -0.11
N ASP A 39 -19.05 4.69 -0.99
CA ASP A 39 -18.43 4.35 -2.25
C ASP A 39 -17.64 5.53 -2.83
N GLU A 40 -16.71 5.25 -3.75
CA GLU A 40 -16.03 6.23 -4.60
C GLU A 40 -16.33 5.89 -6.06
N LEU A 41 -16.88 6.86 -6.79
CA LEU A 41 -17.31 6.68 -8.17
C LEU A 41 -16.27 7.15 -9.20
N THR A 42 -15.02 7.32 -8.77
CA THR A 42 -13.90 7.63 -9.66
C THR A 42 -13.74 6.54 -10.71
N GLU A 43 -13.69 6.93 -11.97
CA GLU A 43 -13.48 6.03 -13.10
C GLU A 43 -12.27 6.47 -13.92
N PHE A 44 -11.43 5.51 -14.27
CA PHE A 44 -10.30 5.66 -15.19
C PHE A 44 -10.64 5.00 -16.50
N ARG A 45 -10.70 5.78 -17.58
CA ARG A 45 -11.07 5.28 -18.91
C ARG A 45 -9.91 5.45 -19.89
N PHE A 46 -9.53 4.36 -20.52
CA PHE A 46 -8.55 4.33 -21.59
C PHE A 46 -9.22 4.63 -22.95
N ALA A 47 -8.53 5.42 -23.77
CA ALA A 47 -9.02 5.76 -25.11
C ALA A 47 -8.94 4.57 -26.08
N GLU A 48 -7.94 3.70 -25.88
CA GLU A 48 -7.71 2.51 -26.69
C GLU A 48 -7.07 1.41 -25.85
N ASP A 49 -7.05 0.18 -26.37
CA ASP A 49 -6.47 -0.96 -25.69
C ASP A 49 -4.93 -0.91 -25.72
N GLY A 50 -4.32 -1.61 -24.81
CA GLY A 50 -2.88 -1.70 -24.68
C GLY A 50 -2.46 -2.89 -23.85
N VAL A 51 -1.22 -2.93 -23.43
CA VAL A 51 -0.68 -3.97 -22.54
C VAL A 51 -0.64 -3.45 -21.10
N SER A 52 -1.00 -4.29 -20.16
CA SER A 52 -0.86 -4.00 -18.73
C SER A 52 -0.02 -5.05 -18.02
N TRP A 53 0.62 -4.65 -16.93
CA TRP A 53 1.31 -5.51 -15.98
C TRP A 53 0.71 -5.27 -14.61
N SER A 54 -0.03 -6.23 -14.11
CA SER A 54 -0.80 -6.07 -12.88
C SER A 54 -0.91 -7.38 -12.09
N ILE A 55 -1.19 -7.26 -10.81
CA ILE A 55 -1.66 -8.37 -9.98
C ILE A 55 -3.16 -8.24 -9.77
N PRO A 56 -3.89 -9.35 -9.57
CA PRO A 56 -5.32 -9.31 -9.26
C PRO A 56 -5.62 -8.45 -8.02
N GLY A 57 -6.73 -7.73 -8.04
CA GLY A 57 -7.20 -6.93 -6.92
C GLY A 57 -7.47 -7.78 -5.68
N ASN A 58 -6.79 -7.47 -4.58
CA ASN A 58 -6.94 -8.15 -3.31
C ASN A 58 -6.51 -7.23 -2.17
N PHE A 59 -7.42 -6.89 -1.25
CA PHE A 59 -7.12 -6.03 -0.11
C PHE A 59 -6.33 -6.72 1.01
N ASN A 60 -6.12 -8.04 0.94
CA ASN A 60 -5.41 -8.77 1.99
C ASN A 60 -3.96 -9.05 1.66
N THR A 61 -3.56 -8.98 0.38
CA THR A 61 -2.20 -9.33 -0.03
C THR A 61 -1.81 -8.72 -1.37
N TYR A 62 -0.52 -8.39 -1.51
CA TYR A 62 0.16 -8.04 -2.75
C TYR A 62 1.07 -9.18 -3.25
N GLU A 63 1.09 -10.31 -2.58
CA GLU A 63 1.98 -11.45 -2.87
C GLU A 63 1.40 -12.36 -3.97
N LEU A 64 0.90 -11.75 -5.04
CA LEU A 64 0.37 -12.46 -6.20
C LEU A 64 1.29 -12.29 -7.40
N LEU A 65 1.18 -13.22 -8.35
CA LEU A 65 2.01 -13.16 -9.57
C LEU A 65 1.50 -12.08 -10.51
N TYR A 66 2.42 -11.28 -11.05
CA TYR A 66 2.13 -10.34 -12.11
C TYR A 66 1.66 -11.07 -13.37
N ARG A 67 0.69 -10.48 -14.02
CA ARG A 67 0.15 -10.93 -15.31
C ARG A 67 0.38 -9.84 -16.34
N GLU A 68 0.84 -10.25 -17.53
CA GLU A 68 0.84 -9.40 -18.71
C GLU A 68 -0.44 -9.70 -19.50
N LEU A 69 -1.31 -8.73 -19.61
CA LEU A 69 -2.62 -8.85 -20.23
C LEU A 69 -2.95 -7.60 -21.04
N PRO A 70 -3.77 -7.71 -22.11
CA PRO A 70 -4.45 -6.54 -22.65
C PRO A 70 -5.21 -5.81 -21.54
N VAL A 71 -5.24 -4.47 -21.58
CA VAL A 71 -6.02 -3.68 -20.60
C VAL A 71 -7.47 -4.14 -20.56
N SER A 72 -8.06 -4.41 -21.74
CA SER A 72 -9.44 -4.92 -21.90
C SER A 72 -9.68 -6.30 -21.28
N ALA A 73 -8.63 -7.08 -21.00
CA ALA A 73 -8.75 -8.41 -20.39
C ALA A 73 -8.60 -8.42 -18.87
N VAL A 74 -8.21 -7.28 -18.26
CA VAL A 74 -8.08 -7.16 -16.81
C VAL A 74 -9.45 -6.97 -16.19
N GLU A 75 -9.85 -7.83 -15.26
CA GLU A 75 -11.14 -7.71 -14.54
C GLU A 75 -10.99 -6.81 -13.31
N ASN A 76 -9.92 -7.01 -12.57
CA ASN A 76 -9.55 -6.21 -11.41
C ASN A 76 -8.04 -6.18 -11.22
N ALA A 77 -7.54 -5.18 -10.55
CA ALA A 77 -6.12 -5.05 -10.25
C ALA A 77 -5.86 -4.29 -8.95
N ASN A 78 -4.83 -4.69 -8.22
CA ASN A 78 -4.22 -3.82 -7.22
C ASN A 78 -3.50 -2.66 -7.90
N THR A 79 -3.35 -1.56 -7.20
CA THR A 79 -2.48 -0.46 -7.63
C THR A 79 -1.09 -0.59 -6.98
N PRO A 80 -0.01 -0.19 -7.65
CA PRO A 80 0.05 0.50 -8.94
C PRO A 80 -0.34 -0.40 -10.12
N PHE A 81 -1.25 0.09 -10.95
CA PHE A 81 -1.65 -0.56 -12.19
C PHE A 81 -0.83 0.00 -13.35
N THR A 82 0.14 -0.77 -13.81
CA THR A 82 1.07 -0.36 -14.86
C THR A 82 0.57 -0.77 -16.23
N PHE A 83 0.68 0.12 -17.20
CA PHE A 83 0.21 -0.11 -18.58
C PHE A 83 1.13 0.55 -19.61
N ARG A 84 0.95 0.13 -20.87
CA ARG A 84 1.47 0.82 -22.07
C ARG A 84 0.37 0.91 -23.11
N VAL A 85 -0.01 2.13 -23.48
CA VAL A 85 -1.05 2.44 -24.48
C VAL A 85 -0.48 3.47 -25.43
N ASP A 86 -0.62 3.26 -26.73
CA ASP A 86 -0.09 4.14 -27.80
C ASP A 86 1.39 4.58 -27.57
N GLY A 87 2.22 3.61 -27.21
CA GLY A 87 3.63 3.85 -26.96
C GLY A 87 3.97 4.52 -25.62
N THR A 88 2.99 5.09 -24.92
CA THR A 88 3.16 5.74 -23.62
C THR A 88 3.04 4.72 -22.48
N TYR A 89 4.03 4.69 -21.60
CA TYR A 89 3.95 3.97 -20.35
C TYR A 89 3.21 4.79 -19.29
N GLY A 90 2.40 4.16 -18.50
CA GLY A 90 1.68 4.82 -17.41
C GLY A 90 1.46 3.91 -16.21
N SER A 91 1.12 4.54 -15.09
CA SER A 91 0.74 3.84 -13.87
C SER A 91 -0.35 4.60 -13.14
N ILE A 92 -1.45 3.91 -12.82
CA ILE A 92 -2.50 4.42 -11.93
C ILE A 92 -2.18 3.97 -10.52
N HIS A 93 -2.10 4.92 -9.59
CA HIS A 93 -1.81 4.66 -8.19
C HIS A 93 -2.40 5.75 -7.29
N GLU A 94 -1.99 5.80 -6.05
CA GLU A 94 -2.39 6.78 -5.05
C GLU A 94 -1.18 7.37 -4.32
N ALA A 95 -1.37 8.55 -3.74
CA ALA A 95 -0.39 9.20 -2.88
C ALA A 95 -1.09 9.88 -1.70
N ALA A 96 -0.34 10.16 -0.64
CA ALA A 96 -0.84 10.75 0.59
C ALA A 96 -2.08 10.00 1.14
N LEU A 97 -1.97 8.69 1.23
CA LEU A 97 -3.00 7.80 1.77
C LEU A 97 -2.99 7.90 3.31
N TYR A 98 -3.65 8.93 3.84
CA TYR A 98 -3.76 9.19 5.28
C TYR A 98 -5.21 9.02 5.74
N ASP A 99 -5.43 8.12 6.69
CA ASP A 99 -6.75 7.86 7.30
C ASP A 99 -7.88 7.64 6.28
N PHE A 100 -7.55 7.04 5.13
CA PHE A 100 -8.46 6.75 4.04
C PHE A 100 -8.15 5.35 3.49
N PRO A 101 -9.15 4.59 2.99
CA PRO A 101 -8.92 3.25 2.48
C PRO A 101 -8.12 3.25 1.17
N GLU A 102 -7.32 2.21 0.99
CA GLU A 102 -6.63 1.93 -0.27
C GLU A 102 -7.61 1.65 -1.41
N MET A 103 -7.14 1.86 -2.63
CA MET A 103 -7.90 1.67 -3.86
C MET A 103 -7.39 0.47 -4.65
N ASN A 104 -8.31 -0.43 -5.01
CA ASN A 104 -8.16 -1.34 -6.13
C ASN A 104 -8.90 -0.81 -7.35
N LEU A 105 -8.66 -1.37 -8.51
CA LEU A 105 -9.35 -1.06 -9.76
C LEU A 105 -10.24 -2.23 -10.16
N TYR A 106 -11.51 -1.94 -10.48
CA TYR A 106 -12.47 -2.91 -10.98
C TYR A 106 -13.03 -2.46 -12.32
N ARG A 107 -12.99 -3.36 -13.30
CA ARG A 107 -13.48 -3.08 -14.64
C ARG A 107 -15.01 -2.85 -14.66
N THR A 108 -15.43 -1.74 -15.20
CA THR A 108 -16.85 -1.39 -15.42
C THR A 108 -17.27 -1.52 -16.87
N ASP A 109 -16.31 -1.39 -17.80
CA ASP A 109 -16.49 -1.53 -19.24
C ASP A 109 -15.18 -2.09 -19.82
N SER A 110 -15.13 -2.37 -21.12
CA SER A 110 -13.95 -2.97 -21.79
C SER A 110 -12.63 -2.23 -21.51
N LEU A 111 -12.69 -0.90 -21.42
CA LEU A 111 -11.54 -0.02 -21.23
C LEU A 111 -11.73 0.97 -20.06
N ALA A 112 -12.60 0.66 -19.12
CA ALA A 112 -12.86 1.53 -17.97
C ALA A 112 -12.77 0.75 -16.66
N PHE A 113 -12.15 1.39 -15.66
CA PHE A 113 -11.97 0.85 -14.33
C PHE A 113 -12.46 1.85 -13.29
N LYS A 114 -13.31 1.38 -12.38
CA LYS A 114 -13.75 2.12 -11.20
C LYS A 114 -12.76 1.91 -10.05
N ALA A 115 -12.54 2.96 -9.29
CA ALA A 115 -11.91 2.86 -7.98
C ALA A 115 -12.79 2.07 -7.01
N GLU A 116 -12.27 1.00 -6.47
CA GLU A 116 -12.92 0.21 -5.43
C GLU A 116 -12.13 0.33 -4.14
N LEU A 117 -12.74 0.93 -3.12
CA LEU A 117 -12.10 1.16 -1.84
C LEU A 117 -12.17 -0.08 -0.94
N ALA A 118 -11.11 -0.31 -0.17
CA ALA A 118 -11.11 -1.35 0.86
C ALA A 118 -12.25 -1.11 1.87
N PRO A 119 -13.11 -2.11 2.12
CA PRO A 119 -14.22 -1.95 3.05
C PRO A 119 -13.79 -2.18 4.50
N LEU A 120 -14.46 -1.51 5.43
CA LEU A 120 -14.48 -1.88 6.83
C LEU A 120 -15.31 -3.18 7.03
N PRO A 121 -15.25 -3.85 8.18
CA PRO A 121 -15.98 -5.09 8.41
C PRO A 121 -17.50 -5.01 8.21
N ASP A 122 -18.08 -3.82 8.31
CA ASP A 122 -19.52 -3.57 8.07
C ASP A 122 -19.84 -3.14 6.62
N GLY A 123 -18.85 -3.17 5.72
CA GLY A 123 -18.99 -2.82 4.32
C GLY A 123 -18.88 -1.32 4.00
N ILE A 124 -18.86 -0.46 4.99
CA ILE A 124 -18.60 0.98 4.82
C ILE A 124 -17.15 1.17 4.40
N LYS A 125 -16.88 2.13 3.51
CA LYS A 125 -15.53 2.39 3.01
C LYS A 125 -14.71 3.22 3.99
N ALA A 126 -15.27 4.31 4.52
CA ALA A 126 -14.60 5.12 5.54
C ALA A 126 -15.57 5.87 6.45
N ARG A 127 -15.11 6.17 7.66
CA ARG A 127 -15.70 7.17 8.55
C ARG A 127 -14.67 8.26 8.76
N ILE A 128 -14.98 9.45 8.33
CA ILE A 128 -14.03 10.55 8.22
C ILE A 128 -14.59 11.81 8.88
N PRO A 129 -13.75 12.75 9.32
CA PRO A 129 -14.21 14.06 9.78
C PRO A 129 -14.99 14.82 8.72
N SER A 130 -15.84 15.74 9.15
CA SER A 130 -16.60 16.61 8.26
C SER A 130 -15.73 17.51 7.38
N LYS A 131 -14.50 17.79 7.80
CA LYS A 131 -13.46 18.43 6.98
C LYS A 131 -12.37 17.42 6.66
N PHE A 132 -12.23 17.07 5.39
CA PHE A 132 -11.36 16.00 4.98
C PHE A 132 -10.79 16.17 3.56
N MET A 133 -9.67 15.50 3.30
CA MET A 133 -9.04 15.37 1.99
C MET A 133 -8.75 13.90 1.75
N THR A 134 -9.19 13.36 0.60
CA THR A 134 -8.87 11.97 0.24
C THR A 134 -7.41 11.82 -0.15
N ALA A 135 -6.96 10.58 -0.33
CA ALA A 135 -5.72 10.30 -1.05
C ALA A 135 -5.76 10.93 -2.47
N TRP A 136 -4.60 11.23 -3.00
CA TRP A 136 -4.47 11.59 -4.40
C TRP A 136 -4.65 10.35 -5.27
N ARG A 137 -5.47 10.45 -6.30
CA ARG A 137 -5.52 9.51 -7.41
C ARG A 137 -4.51 9.98 -8.44
N THR A 138 -3.52 9.14 -8.76
CA THR A 138 -2.37 9.53 -9.57
C THR A 138 -2.36 8.78 -10.90
N ILE A 139 -1.93 9.44 -11.95
CA ILE A 139 -1.62 8.86 -13.26
C ILE A 139 -0.21 9.33 -13.61
N GLN A 140 0.77 8.45 -13.42
CA GLN A 140 2.13 8.66 -13.90
C GLN A 140 2.19 8.36 -15.39
N VAL A 141 3.05 9.08 -16.12
CA VAL A 141 3.29 8.87 -17.55
C VAL A 141 4.77 8.99 -17.87
N GLY A 142 5.22 8.27 -18.89
CA GLY A 142 6.58 8.32 -19.40
C GLY A 142 6.71 7.69 -20.78
N ASP A 143 7.74 8.06 -21.50
CA ASP A 143 8.05 7.50 -22.83
C ASP A 143 8.65 6.09 -22.73
N LYS A 144 9.22 5.77 -21.57
CA LYS A 144 9.87 4.47 -21.27
C LYS A 144 9.42 3.93 -19.93
N ALA A 145 9.44 2.63 -19.77
CA ALA A 145 9.10 1.98 -18.50
C ALA A 145 9.96 2.48 -17.31
N VAL A 146 11.24 2.78 -17.54
CA VAL A 146 12.14 3.30 -16.51
C VAL A 146 11.75 4.69 -16.01
N ASP A 147 11.03 5.47 -16.79
CA ASP A 147 10.59 6.81 -16.41
C ASP A 147 9.60 6.74 -15.24
N LEU A 148 8.79 5.67 -15.18
CA LEU A 148 7.88 5.43 -14.04
C LEU A 148 8.63 5.19 -12.73
N ILE A 149 9.78 4.48 -12.78
CA ILE A 149 10.62 4.22 -11.60
C ILE A 149 11.32 5.50 -11.15
N ASN A 150 11.71 6.35 -12.09
CA ASN A 150 12.40 7.61 -11.83
C ASN A 150 11.45 8.77 -11.49
N SER A 151 10.14 8.57 -11.65
CA SER A 151 9.13 9.59 -11.36
C SER A 151 9.18 10.01 -9.89
N SER A 152 9.08 11.30 -9.65
CA SER A 152 8.92 11.87 -8.30
C SER A 152 7.48 12.27 -7.99
N LEU A 153 6.53 11.97 -8.84
CA LEU A 153 5.12 12.37 -8.70
C LEU A 153 4.56 12.00 -7.32
N ILE A 154 4.71 10.75 -6.92
CA ILE A 154 4.20 10.25 -5.62
C ILE A 154 4.84 11.01 -4.46
N LEU A 155 6.14 11.26 -4.51
CA LEU A 155 6.86 12.00 -3.46
C LEU A 155 6.39 13.45 -3.38
N ASN A 156 6.19 14.11 -4.53
CA ASN A 156 5.74 15.50 -4.62
C ASN A 156 4.30 15.73 -4.15
N LEU A 157 3.52 14.66 -4.06
CA LEU A 157 2.12 14.69 -3.61
C LEU A 157 1.96 14.35 -2.13
N ASN A 158 2.99 13.79 -1.50
CA ASN A 158 3.00 13.52 -0.07
C ASN A 158 3.49 14.73 0.73
N GLU A 159 3.10 14.79 1.99
CA GLU A 159 3.61 15.80 2.92
C GLU A 159 5.13 15.57 3.18
N PRO A 160 5.86 16.63 3.47
CA PRO A 160 7.27 16.50 3.86
C PRO A 160 7.45 15.57 5.06
N SER A 161 8.62 14.90 5.11
CA SER A 161 8.96 14.05 6.24
C SER A 161 8.86 14.81 7.57
N LYS A 162 8.21 14.19 8.55
CA LYS A 162 8.16 14.70 9.94
C LYS A 162 9.38 14.28 10.77
N ILE A 163 10.23 13.39 10.23
CA ILE A 163 11.47 12.96 10.86
C ILE A 163 12.56 13.97 10.46
N ALA A 164 12.99 14.78 11.42
CA ALA A 164 13.96 15.84 11.17
C ALA A 164 15.38 15.31 10.88
N ASP A 165 15.80 14.26 11.60
CA ASP A 165 17.09 13.60 11.38
C ASP A 165 16.86 12.17 10.86
N THR A 166 17.24 11.95 9.62
CA THR A 166 17.16 10.64 8.95
C THR A 166 18.51 9.95 8.78
N SER A 167 19.59 10.51 9.37
CA SER A 167 20.96 10.02 9.22
C SER A 167 21.18 8.59 9.74
N TRP A 168 20.31 8.13 10.65
CA TRP A 168 20.33 6.79 11.21
C TRP A 168 19.71 5.74 10.26
N ILE A 169 18.91 6.15 9.27
CA ILE A 169 18.30 5.25 8.29
C ILE A 169 19.36 4.84 7.27
N LYS A 170 19.78 3.58 7.31
CA LYS A 170 20.78 3.04 6.40
C LYS A 170 20.26 1.77 5.74
N PRO A 171 20.42 1.60 4.43
CA PRO A 171 20.19 0.31 3.78
C PRO A 171 21.04 -0.77 4.44
N GLN A 172 20.45 -1.91 4.76
CA GLN A 172 21.14 -3.01 5.42
C GLN A 172 20.62 -4.36 4.96
N LYS A 173 21.42 -5.40 5.18
CA LYS A 173 21.01 -6.79 5.02
C LYS A 173 20.42 -7.28 6.33
N TYR A 174 19.41 -8.12 6.23
CA TYR A 174 18.89 -8.85 7.38
C TYR A 174 18.53 -10.29 7.00
N ILE A 175 18.47 -11.15 8.00
CA ILE A 175 17.96 -12.51 7.91
C ILE A 175 16.79 -12.68 8.86
N GLY A 176 16.00 -13.72 8.71
CA GLY A 176 14.89 -13.96 9.61
C GLY A 176 14.32 -15.37 9.52
N VAL A 177 13.37 -15.66 10.41
CA VAL A 177 12.75 -16.97 10.54
C VAL A 177 11.75 -17.30 9.43
N TRP A 178 11.29 -16.28 8.66
CA TRP A 178 10.22 -16.41 7.68
C TRP A 178 10.44 -17.54 6.67
N TRP A 179 11.67 -17.70 6.19
CA TRP A 179 11.98 -18.76 5.23
C TRP A 179 11.75 -20.15 5.81
N GLY A 180 12.07 -20.35 7.07
CA GLY A 180 11.77 -21.60 7.80
C GLY A 180 10.28 -21.85 7.95
N LEU A 181 9.48 -20.79 8.14
CA LEU A 181 8.02 -20.83 8.19
C LEU A 181 7.45 -21.22 6.82
N HIS A 182 7.97 -20.60 5.76
CA HIS A 182 7.58 -20.86 4.38
C HIS A 182 7.88 -22.31 3.95
N LEU A 183 9.05 -22.84 4.32
CA LEU A 183 9.43 -24.22 4.06
C LEU A 183 8.77 -25.25 4.98
N GLY A 184 8.00 -24.80 5.98
CA GLY A 184 7.35 -25.70 6.96
C GLY A 184 8.31 -26.37 7.95
N THR A 185 9.59 -25.93 8.03
CA THR A 185 10.53 -26.38 9.06
C THR A 185 10.22 -25.77 10.43
N HIS A 186 9.62 -24.59 10.40
CA HIS A 186 9.07 -23.90 11.56
C HIS A 186 7.58 -23.65 11.38
N THR A 187 6.87 -23.35 12.46
CA THR A 187 5.44 -23.00 12.47
C THR A 187 5.21 -21.63 13.09
N TRP A 188 4.18 -20.94 12.61
CA TRP A 188 3.65 -19.72 13.21
C TRP A 188 3.04 -20.01 14.57
N THR A 189 2.29 -21.12 14.65
CA THR A 189 1.58 -21.53 15.85
C THR A 189 2.50 -22.12 16.90
N MET A 190 2.16 -21.90 18.17
CA MET A 190 2.88 -22.47 19.31
C MET A 190 2.94 -24.00 19.22
N GLY A 191 4.08 -24.57 19.56
CA GLY A 191 4.33 -26.00 19.52
C GLY A 191 5.80 -26.34 19.35
N PRO A 192 6.13 -27.63 19.17
CA PRO A 192 7.53 -28.09 19.12
C PRO A 192 8.37 -27.49 17.97
N ARG A 193 7.70 -26.97 16.94
CA ARG A 193 8.37 -26.35 15.78
C ARG A 193 8.13 -24.85 15.68
N HIS A 194 7.65 -24.21 16.74
CA HIS A 194 7.44 -22.77 16.75
C HIS A 194 8.72 -22.02 16.42
N GLY A 195 8.65 -21.11 15.42
CA GLY A 195 9.83 -20.40 14.90
C GLY A 195 10.32 -19.28 15.81
N ALA A 196 9.42 -18.59 16.47
CA ALA A 196 9.74 -17.43 17.32
C ALA A 196 10.07 -17.87 18.76
N THR A 197 11.23 -18.49 18.93
CA THR A 197 11.77 -18.87 20.24
C THR A 197 13.06 -18.11 20.51
N THR A 198 13.38 -17.90 21.80
CA THR A 198 14.64 -17.28 22.22
C THR A 198 15.85 -18.01 21.65
N GLU A 199 15.87 -19.34 21.73
CA GLU A 199 16.97 -20.14 21.20
C GLU A 199 17.16 -19.91 19.69
N ASN A 200 16.08 -19.93 18.92
CA ASN A 200 16.15 -19.72 17.48
C ASN A 200 16.57 -18.27 17.14
N ALA A 201 16.13 -17.28 17.92
CA ALA A 201 16.55 -15.90 17.76
C ALA A 201 18.05 -15.73 17.97
N LEU A 202 18.61 -16.28 19.06
CA LEU A 202 20.05 -16.22 19.34
C LEU A 202 20.86 -16.88 18.21
N ARG A 203 20.43 -18.03 17.69
CA ARG A 203 21.09 -18.69 16.55
C ARG A 203 21.12 -17.82 15.30
N HIS A 204 20.06 -17.07 15.01
CA HIS A 204 20.03 -16.16 13.86
C HIS A 204 20.94 -14.95 14.09
N ILE A 205 20.99 -14.43 15.32
CA ILE A 205 21.90 -13.34 15.68
C ILE A 205 23.36 -13.79 15.53
N ASP A 206 23.72 -14.95 16.06
CA ASP A 206 25.08 -15.50 15.90
C ASP A 206 25.47 -15.68 14.42
N PHE A 207 24.53 -16.19 13.62
CA PHE A 207 24.76 -16.32 12.18
C PHE A 207 24.89 -14.95 11.49
N ALA A 208 24.07 -13.98 11.84
CA ALA A 208 24.14 -12.63 11.29
C ALA A 208 25.50 -11.98 11.59
N VAL A 209 25.95 -12.07 12.84
CA VAL A 209 27.28 -11.55 13.26
C VAL A 209 28.39 -12.26 12.48
N ALA A 210 28.39 -13.58 12.42
CA ALA A 210 29.42 -14.35 11.73
C ALA A 210 29.50 -14.06 10.22
N ASN A 211 28.43 -13.57 9.61
CA ASN A 211 28.32 -13.30 8.18
C ASN A 211 28.23 -11.79 7.84
N ASN A 212 28.50 -10.91 8.79
CA ASN A 212 28.43 -9.46 8.60
C ASN A 212 27.07 -9.00 8.05
N ILE A 213 25.98 -9.49 8.65
CA ILE A 213 24.60 -9.12 8.39
C ILE A 213 24.12 -8.25 9.54
N GLN A 214 23.56 -7.08 9.24
CA GLN A 214 23.31 -6.02 10.22
C GLN A 214 22.00 -6.19 11.00
N GLY A 215 21.07 -7.02 10.54
CA GLY A 215 19.76 -7.15 11.15
C GLY A 215 19.24 -8.57 11.19
N VAL A 216 18.36 -8.82 12.15
CA VAL A 216 17.58 -10.05 12.27
C VAL A 216 16.12 -9.70 12.43
N LEU A 217 15.26 -10.28 11.60
CA LEU A 217 13.81 -10.13 11.67
C LEU A 217 13.17 -11.41 12.21
N PHE A 218 12.42 -11.27 13.29
CA PHE A 218 11.68 -12.38 13.86
C PHE A 218 10.19 -12.11 13.85
N GLU A 219 9.44 -13.05 13.30
CA GLU A 219 8.00 -13.06 13.21
C GLU A 219 7.42 -14.21 14.04
N GLY A 220 6.15 -14.08 14.49
CA GLY A 220 5.46 -15.11 15.28
C GLY A 220 5.49 -14.88 16.80
N TRP A 221 6.16 -13.84 17.29
CA TRP A 221 6.16 -13.46 18.72
C TRP A 221 4.79 -13.02 19.23
N ASN A 222 3.92 -12.59 18.33
CA ASN A 222 2.59 -12.07 18.58
C ASN A 222 1.50 -13.13 18.56
N GLU A 223 1.86 -14.38 18.50
CA GLU A 223 0.88 -15.43 18.72
C GLU A 223 0.38 -15.36 20.18
N GLY A 224 -0.94 -15.40 20.34
CA GLY A 224 -1.54 -15.06 21.63
C GLY A 224 -1.34 -13.56 21.91
N TRP A 225 -1.94 -12.74 21.10
CA TRP A 225 -1.78 -11.27 21.10
C TRP A 225 -1.93 -10.65 22.49
N GLU A 226 -2.77 -11.20 23.35
CA GLU A 226 -2.95 -10.80 24.73
C GLU A 226 -1.69 -10.99 25.61
N LYS A 227 -0.73 -11.79 25.14
CA LYS A 227 0.56 -12.05 25.80
C LYS A 227 1.72 -11.30 25.17
N TRP A 228 1.47 -10.59 24.08
CA TRP A 228 2.49 -9.85 23.38
C TRP A 228 3.15 -8.80 24.31
N GLY A 229 4.47 -8.72 24.28
CA GLY A 229 5.25 -7.85 25.17
C GLY A 229 5.36 -8.32 26.62
N LYS A 230 4.72 -9.44 27.01
CA LYS A 230 4.84 -10.05 28.34
C LYS A 230 5.73 -11.29 28.36
N THR A 231 6.34 -11.61 27.24
CA THR A 231 7.21 -12.79 27.10
C THR A 231 8.62 -12.45 27.48
N GLN A 232 9.33 -13.35 28.13
CA GLN A 232 10.74 -13.22 28.48
C GLN A 232 11.69 -13.15 27.28
N HIS A 233 11.18 -13.34 26.06
CA HIS A 233 11.97 -13.30 24.84
C HIS A 233 12.64 -11.96 24.64
N PHE A 234 11.90 -10.84 24.80
CA PHE A 234 12.45 -9.50 24.60
C PHE A 234 13.56 -9.20 25.62
N ASP A 235 13.37 -9.62 26.87
CA ASP A 235 14.37 -9.42 27.93
C ASP A 235 15.67 -10.20 27.66
N SER A 236 15.58 -11.33 26.96
CA SER A 236 16.72 -12.19 26.64
C SER A 236 17.39 -11.86 25.34
N VAL A 237 16.63 -11.46 24.30
CA VAL A 237 17.13 -11.25 22.94
C VAL A 237 17.67 -9.83 22.73
N THR A 238 16.99 -8.82 23.26
CA THR A 238 17.38 -7.42 23.05
C THR A 238 18.77 -7.08 23.61
N PRO A 239 19.18 -7.52 24.80
CA PRO A 239 20.53 -7.27 25.30
C PRO A 239 21.62 -8.06 24.56
N TYR A 240 21.26 -9.16 23.89
CA TYR A 240 22.20 -10.01 23.16
C TYR A 240 22.52 -9.46 21.76
N ALA A 241 21.57 -8.79 21.12
CA ALA A 241 21.71 -8.21 19.77
C ALA A 241 22.47 -6.89 19.79
#